data_2f5cd11dfb5b10f770bedaf47e46645e
#
_entry.id   2f5cd11dfb5b10f770bedaf47e46645e
#
_cell.length_a   1.000
_cell.length_b   1.000
_cell.length_c   1.000
_cell.angle_alpha   90.00
_cell.angle_beta   90.00
_cell.angle_gamma   90.00
#
_symmetry.space_group_name_H-M   'P 1'
#
loop_
_entity.id
_entity.type
_entity.pdbx_description
1 polymer ?
#
loop_
_entity_poly.entity_id
_entity_poly.type
_entity_poly.pdbx_seq_one_letter_code
_entity_poly.pdbx_strand_id
1 'polypeptide(L)'
;MRYQLQKSQTQVVKGSLSDIAKATGASLAETFLSADVIVLVDTSSSMEAHDAPGGKSRYDAACTELANLQATIPGKVAVISFASTGSVMFCPNGQPFNLQGGTDLAGALEFTKVADVPDMRFVVISDGQPDSEREALKMAAGYQNRIDTIFVGPEDDQRGRAFLAKLASAKGGQSVTADRVAQLSTKVQYLLAA
;
A
#
# COMPACT_ATOMS: atom_id res chain seq x y z
N MET A 1 13.42 20.57 21.51
CA MET A 1 13.42 19.31 20.74
C MET A 1 13.49 19.68 19.26
N ARG A 2 14.59 19.33 18.58
CA ARG A 2 14.69 19.55 17.13
C ARG A 2 14.02 18.35 16.45
N TYR A 3 12.93 18.60 15.74
CA TYR A 3 12.36 17.61 14.83
C TYR A 3 13.42 17.28 13.78
N GLN A 4 13.93 16.07 13.82
CA GLN A 4 14.71 15.51 12.71
C GLN A 4 13.71 15.28 11.57
N LEU A 5 13.64 16.20 10.62
CA LEU A 5 12.99 15.94 9.33
C LEU A 5 13.70 14.73 8.70
N GLN A 6 12.97 13.62 8.59
CA GLN A 6 13.50 12.39 8.02
C GLN A 6 13.97 12.66 6.59
N LYS A 7 15.25 12.43 6.34
CA LYS A 7 15.93 12.66 5.05
C LYS A 7 15.43 11.78 3.88
N SER A 8 14.45 10.90 4.09
CA SER A 8 14.00 9.92 3.08
C SER A 8 13.00 10.45 2.04
N GLN A 9 12.57 11.71 2.13
CA GLN A 9 11.48 12.24 1.29
C GLN A 9 11.93 12.95 0.01
N THR A 10 13.21 13.00 -0.29
CA THR A 10 13.73 13.71 -1.46
C THR A 10 13.86 12.86 -2.72
N GLN A 11 13.83 11.54 -2.58
CA GLN A 11 14.01 10.67 -3.74
C GLN A 11 12.67 10.41 -4.45
N VAL A 12 12.57 10.84 -5.69
CA VAL A 12 11.44 10.55 -6.58
C VAL A 12 11.68 9.17 -7.19
N VAL A 13 10.76 8.25 -6.97
CA VAL A 13 10.80 6.90 -7.56
C VAL A 13 10.43 7.00 -9.04
N LYS A 14 11.18 6.32 -9.90
CA LYS A 14 10.89 6.26 -11.34
C LYS A 14 9.49 5.66 -11.58
N GLY A 15 8.69 6.34 -12.40
CA GLY A 15 7.31 5.95 -12.69
C GLY A 15 6.29 6.38 -11.64
N SER A 16 6.70 7.04 -10.55
CA SER A 16 5.78 7.63 -9.57
C SER A 16 4.97 8.79 -10.17
N LEU A 17 3.91 9.19 -9.48
CA LEU A 17 3.10 10.33 -9.92
C LEU A 17 3.91 11.62 -10.06
N SER A 18 4.84 11.89 -9.12
CA SER A 18 5.74 13.05 -9.22
C SER A 18 6.72 12.95 -10.39
N ASP A 19 7.22 11.75 -10.71
CA ASP A 19 8.11 11.53 -11.84
C ASP A 19 7.40 11.83 -13.18
N ILE A 20 6.19 11.29 -13.32
CA ILE A 20 5.36 11.51 -14.51
C ILE A 20 4.91 12.98 -14.62
N ALA A 21 4.48 13.59 -13.51
CA ALA A 21 4.12 15.01 -13.49
C ALA A 21 5.26 15.90 -14.02
N LYS A 22 6.50 15.64 -13.56
CA LYS A 22 7.68 16.36 -14.04
C LYS A 22 7.98 16.10 -15.53
N ALA A 23 7.84 14.85 -15.96
CA ALA A 23 8.14 14.47 -17.36
C ALA A 23 7.12 15.03 -18.36
N THR A 24 5.84 15.17 -17.95
CA THR A 24 4.75 15.61 -18.83
C THR A 24 4.38 17.07 -18.68
N GLY A 25 4.83 17.73 -17.62
CA GLY A 25 4.39 19.09 -17.24
C GLY A 25 2.98 19.14 -16.64
N ALA A 26 2.36 17.99 -16.35
CA ALA A 26 1.07 17.92 -15.70
C ALA A 26 1.17 18.26 -14.20
N SER A 27 0.06 18.67 -13.60
CA SER A 27 -0.03 18.82 -12.14
C SER A 27 -0.11 17.45 -11.44
N LEU A 28 0.23 17.40 -10.15
CA LEU A 28 0.05 16.18 -9.36
C LEU A 28 -1.43 15.73 -9.30
N ALA A 29 -2.37 16.69 -9.30
CA ALA A 29 -3.79 16.38 -9.30
C ALA A 29 -4.22 15.67 -10.60
N GLU A 30 -3.80 16.17 -11.76
CA GLU A 30 -4.07 15.53 -13.05
C GLU A 30 -3.43 14.15 -13.12
N THR A 31 -2.19 14.01 -12.64
CA THR A 31 -1.50 12.70 -12.61
C THR A 31 -2.21 11.72 -11.67
N PHE A 32 -2.70 12.19 -10.52
CA PHE A 32 -3.49 11.37 -9.61
C PHE A 32 -4.80 10.88 -10.24
N LEU A 33 -5.49 11.75 -10.97
CA LEU A 33 -6.74 11.39 -11.69
C LEU A 33 -6.51 10.33 -12.78
N SER A 34 -5.28 10.17 -13.25
CA SER A 34 -4.91 9.13 -14.22
C SER A 34 -4.46 7.81 -13.57
N ALA A 35 -4.42 7.73 -12.24
CA ALA A 35 -4.07 6.50 -11.53
C ALA A 35 -5.18 5.47 -11.64
N ASP A 36 -4.81 4.21 -11.83
CA ASP A 36 -5.73 3.07 -11.95
C ASP A 36 -5.75 2.22 -10.68
N VAL A 37 -4.76 2.40 -9.79
CA VAL A 37 -4.63 1.65 -8.54
C VAL A 37 -4.16 2.54 -7.39
N ILE A 38 -4.77 2.36 -6.23
CA ILE A 38 -4.33 2.93 -4.96
C ILE A 38 -3.71 1.80 -4.13
N VAL A 39 -2.45 1.97 -3.75
CA VAL A 39 -1.72 1.05 -2.87
C VAL A 39 -1.61 1.66 -1.49
N LEU A 40 -2.28 1.05 -0.51
CA LEU A 40 -2.17 1.38 0.90
C LEU A 40 -1.05 0.54 1.51
N VAL A 41 -0.02 1.19 2.02
CA VAL A 41 1.16 0.53 2.60
C VAL A 41 1.15 0.73 4.10
N ASP A 42 1.07 -0.36 4.82
CA ASP A 42 1.30 -0.40 6.26
C ASP A 42 2.74 0.00 6.56
N THR A 43 2.90 0.97 7.44
CA THR A 43 4.19 1.45 7.92
C THR A 43 4.22 1.50 9.44
N SER A 44 3.41 0.65 10.09
CA SER A 44 3.43 0.41 11.53
C SER A 44 4.78 -0.13 12.00
N SER A 45 5.02 -0.09 13.31
CA SER A 45 6.32 -0.49 13.87
C SER A 45 6.67 -1.96 13.60
N SER A 46 5.69 -2.85 13.43
CA SER A 46 5.92 -4.26 13.09
C SER A 46 6.54 -4.45 11.70
N MET A 47 6.36 -3.49 10.80
CA MET A 47 6.97 -3.51 9.46
C MET A 47 8.49 -3.29 9.47
N GLU A 48 9.08 -2.89 10.60
CA GLU A 48 10.54 -2.81 10.77
C GLU A 48 11.22 -4.17 11.07
N ALA A 49 10.43 -5.23 11.30
CA ALA A 49 11.00 -6.57 11.52
C ALA A 49 11.84 -7.03 10.32
N HIS A 50 13.06 -7.51 10.58
CA HIS A 50 14.04 -7.96 9.59
C HIS A 50 13.90 -9.47 9.29
N ASP A 51 12.72 -9.92 8.93
CA ASP A 51 12.38 -11.31 8.61
C ASP A 51 11.95 -11.50 7.14
N ALA A 52 12.05 -10.46 6.34
CA ALA A 52 11.82 -10.55 4.90
C ALA A 52 13.01 -11.20 4.16
N PRO A 53 12.81 -11.79 2.96
CA PRO A 53 13.86 -12.42 2.17
C PRO A 53 15.08 -11.52 1.98
N GLY A 54 16.27 -12.08 2.21
CA GLY A 54 17.54 -11.35 2.12
C GLY A 54 17.88 -10.51 3.35
N GLY A 55 17.23 -10.72 4.51
CA GLY A 55 17.49 -10.01 5.76
C GLY A 55 17.03 -8.54 5.74
N LYS A 56 16.18 -8.18 4.81
CA LYS A 56 15.56 -6.84 4.74
C LYS A 56 14.45 -6.69 5.76
N SER A 57 14.13 -5.45 6.13
CA SER A 57 12.87 -5.19 6.84
C SER A 57 11.69 -5.45 5.91
N ARG A 58 10.51 -5.74 6.50
CA ARG A 58 9.26 -5.87 5.73
C ARG A 58 8.96 -4.57 4.97
N TYR A 59 9.22 -3.43 5.61
CA TYR A 59 9.09 -2.10 4.99
C TYR A 59 10.00 -1.95 3.75
N ASP A 60 11.30 -2.29 3.86
CA ASP A 60 12.23 -2.18 2.73
C ASP A 60 11.87 -3.12 1.59
N ALA A 61 11.38 -4.32 1.91
CA ALA A 61 10.87 -5.27 0.93
C ALA A 61 9.65 -4.69 0.19
N ALA A 62 8.67 -4.14 0.92
CA ALA A 62 7.50 -3.49 0.33
C ALA A 62 7.89 -2.30 -0.55
N CYS A 63 8.82 -1.44 -0.11
CA CYS A 63 9.33 -0.31 -0.90
C CYS A 63 10.00 -0.76 -2.20
N THR A 64 10.80 -1.83 -2.15
CA THR A 64 11.49 -2.37 -3.34
C THR A 64 10.48 -2.83 -4.39
N GLU A 65 9.48 -3.60 -3.99
CA GLU A 65 8.48 -4.13 -4.91
C GLU A 65 7.54 -3.05 -5.43
N LEU A 66 7.19 -2.08 -4.59
CA LEU A 66 6.40 -0.93 -5.02
C LEU A 66 7.13 -0.08 -6.07
N ALA A 67 8.46 0.09 -5.93
CA ALA A 67 9.27 0.77 -6.94
C ALA A 67 9.28 0.01 -8.28
N ASN A 68 9.40 -1.33 -8.23
CA ASN A 68 9.31 -2.18 -9.42
C ASN A 68 7.93 -2.05 -10.11
N LEU A 69 6.85 -2.04 -9.32
CA LEU A 69 5.50 -1.86 -9.84
C LEU A 69 5.35 -0.50 -10.55
N GLN A 70 5.77 0.59 -9.92
CA GLN A 70 5.71 1.92 -10.50
C GLN A 70 6.52 2.05 -11.78
N ALA A 71 7.69 1.40 -11.85
CA ALA A 71 8.50 1.37 -13.08
C ALA A 71 7.80 0.62 -14.23
N THR A 72 6.95 -0.36 -13.92
CA THR A 72 6.26 -1.19 -14.92
C THR A 72 4.97 -0.53 -15.44
N ILE A 73 4.25 0.19 -14.59
CA ILE A 73 3.02 0.92 -14.93
C ILE A 73 3.14 2.39 -14.52
N PRO A 74 4.00 3.19 -15.23
CA PRO A 74 4.31 4.55 -14.82
C PRO A 74 3.08 5.45 -14.77
N GLY A 75 2.94 6.22 -13.68
CA GLY A 75 1.83 7.16 -13.47
C GLY A 75 0.48 6.51 -13.14
N LYS A 76 0.43 5.18 -12.95
CA LYS A 76 -0.80 4.45 -12.68
C LYS A 76 -1.00 4.08 -11.20
N VAL A 77 0.02 4.29 -10.37
CA VAL A 77 0.02 3.88 -8.96
C VAL A 77 0.04 5.09 -8.05
N ALA A 78 -1.04 5.27 -7.29
CA ALA A 78 -1.08 6.21 -6.17
C ALA A 78 -0.71 5.49 -4.87
N VAL A 79 0.26 6.01 -4.13
CA VAL A 79 0.79 5.40 -2.90
C VAL A 79 0.29 6.15 -1.69
N ILE A 80 -0.27 5.43 -0.72
CA ILE A 80 -0.74 5.93 0.56
C ILE A 80 -0.02 5.15 1.67
N SER A 81 0.67 5.85 2.58
CA SER A 81 1.18 5.26 3.82
C SER A 81 0.15 5.38 4.93
N PHE A 82 0.07 4.38 5.79
CA PHE A 82 -0.72 4.46 7.01
C PHE A 82 -0.03 3.78 8.19
N ALA A 83 -0.37 4.22 9.40
CA ALA A 83 0.08 3.66 10.68
C ALA A 83 -0.99 3.90 11.76
N SER A 84 -0.65 4.59 12.86
CA SER A 84 -1.60 4.92 13.93
C SER A 84 -2.75 5.81 13.44
N THR A 85 -3.81 5.90 14.24
CA THR A 85 -4.98 6.77 14.00
C THR A 85 -4.57 8.20 13.62
N GLY A 86 -5.11 8.68 12.52
CA GLY A 86 -4.78 9.99 11.95
C GLY A 86 -3.44 10.06 11.20
N SER A 87 -2.67 8.96 11.15
CA SER A 87 -1.40 8.88 10.42
C SER A 87 -1.62 8.24 9.06
N VAL A 88 -2.27 8.95 8.15
CA VAL A 88 -2.47 8.54 6.75
C VAL A 88 -1.92 9.62 5.84
N MET A 89 -1.03 9.25 4.91
CA MET A 89 -0.32 10.21 4.06
C MET A 89 -0.26 9.76 2.60
N PHE A 90 -0.61 10.65 1.69
CA PHE A 90 -0.36 10.49 0.26
C PHE A 90 1.12 10.67 -0.05
N CYS A 91 1.69 9.76 -0.83
CA CYS A 91 3.11 9.67 -1.16
C CYS A 91 3.35 9.87 -2.67
N PRO A 92 3.23 11.09 -3.21
CA PRO A 92 3.30 11.32 -4.66
C PRO A 92 4.66 10.97 -5.27
N ASN A 93 5.74 10.98 -4.47
CA ASN A 93 7.08 10.58 -4.90
C ASN A 93 7.23 9.05 -5.03
N GLY A 94 6.20 8.28 -4.69
CA GLY A 94 6.15 6.85 -4.88
C GLY A 94 6.81 6.00 -3.81
N GLN A 95 7.44 6.62 -2.81
CA GLN A 95 8.00 5.94 -1.65
C GLN A 95 7.11 6.16 -0.44
N PRO A 96 6.66 5.09 0.26
CA PRO A 96 5.89 5.22 1.49
C PRO A 96 6.66 6.01 2.56
N PHE A 97 5.94 6.81 3.35
CA PHE A 97 6.51 7.43 4.55
C PHE A 97 6.57 6.38 5.66
N ASN A 98 7.69 6.27 6.37
CA ASN A 98 7.77 5.42 7.56
C ASN A 98 7.18 6.16 8.77
N LEU A 99 5.87 5.96 9.01
CA LEU A 99 5.11 6.69 10.03
C LEU A 99 5.25 6.07 11.43
N GLN A 100 5.47 4.77 11.52
CA GLN A 100 5.55 3.96 12.73
C GLN A 100 4.32 4.05 13.66
N GLY A 101 4.28 3.19 14.66
CA GLY A 101 3.20 3.14 15.65
C GLY A 101 2.22 2.00 15.40
N GLY A 102 0.93 2.21 15.64
CA GLY A 102 -0.15 1.23 15.44
C GLY A 102 -0.52 1.01 13.98
N THR A 103 -1.63 0.30 13.75
CA THR A 103 -2.07 -0.14 12.41
C THR A 103 -3.55 0.19 12.20
N ASP A 104 -3.88 1.49 12.05
CA ASP A 104 -5.25 1.95 11.79
C ASP A 104 -5.65 1.77 10.33
N LEU A 105 -5.83 0.50 9.93
CA LEU A 105 -6.30 0.17 8.58
C LEU A 105 -7.72 0.69 8.32
N ALA A 106 -8.58 0.77 9.34
CA ALA A 106 -9.93 1.29 9.17
C ALA A 106 -9.90 2.76 8.76
N GLY A 107 -9.10 3.59 9.43
CA GLY A 107 -8.90 5.00 9.07
C GLY A 107 -8.25 5.18 7.71
N ALA A 108 -7.31 4.31 7.32
CA ALA A 108 -6.70 4.35 5.98
C ALA A 108 -7.72 4.04 4.88
N LEU A 109 -8.61 3.05 5.09
CA LEU A 109 -9.71 2.75 4.18
C LEU A 109 -10.74 3.89 4.14
N GLU A 110 -11.08 4.50 5.28
CA GLU A 110 -11.96 5.66 5.31
C GLU A 110 -11.38 6.83 4.49
N PHE A 111 -10.10 7.12 4.67
CA PHE A 111 -9.39 8.17 3.92
C PHE A 111 -9.44 7.96 2.41
N THR A 112 -9.24 6.72 1.95
CA THR A 112 -9.19 6.40 0.52
C THR A 112 -10.57 6.13 -0.10
N LYS A 113 -11.63 6.09 0.70
CA LYS A 113 -13.00 5.86 0.24
C LYS A 113 -13.50 6.89 -0.79
N VAL A 114 -13.03 8.12 -0.72
CA VAL A 114 -13.37 9.19 -1.68
C VAL A 114 -12.92 8.84 -3.11
N ALA A 115 -11.90 8.01 -3.26
CA ALA A 115 -11.37 7.56 -4.55
C ALA A 115 -11.98 6.21 -5.02
N ASP A 116 -12.99 5.68 -4.32
CA ASP A 116 -13.70 4.44 -4.70
C ASP A 116 -14.70 4.73 -5.83
N VAL A 117 -14.16 5.11 -6.99
CA VAL A 117 -14.89 5.38 -8.23
C VAL A 117 -14.82 4.17 -9.18
N PRO A 118 -15.68 4.06 -10.19
CA PRO A 118 -15.62 2.96 -11.15
C PRO A 118 -14.21 2.72 -11.70
N ASP A 119 -13.83 1.46 -11.84
CA ASP A 119 -12.55 0.99 -12.37
C ASP A 119 -11.31 1.25 -11.49
N MET A 120 -11.45 1.96 -10.36
CA MET A 120 -10.37 2.11 -9.40
C MET A 120 -10.11 0.78 -8.67
N ARG A 121 -8.86 0.45 -8.46
CA ARG A 121 -8.43 -0.76 -7.74
C ARG A 121 -7.70 -0.39 -6.45
N PHE A 122 -7.86 -1.22 -5.44
CA PHE A 122 -7.23 -1.02 -4.14
C PHE A 122 -6.37 -2.22 -3.79
N VAL A 123 -5.16 -1.97 -3.32
CA VAL A 123 -4.24 -3.00 -2.82
C VAL A 123 -3.76 -2.58 -1.43
N VAL A 124 -3.91 -3.45 -0.45
CA VAL A 124 -3.37 -3.26 0.90
C VAL A 124 -2.14 -4.14 1.08
N ILE A 125 -1.01 -3.53 1.46
CA ILE A 125 0.24 -4.23 1.81
C ILE A 125 0.41 -4.09 3.33
N SER A 126 0.37 -5.19 4.08
CA SER A 126 0.44 -5.19 5.54
C SER A 126 0.86 -6.56 6.07
N ASP A 127 1.32 -6.63 7.31
CA ASP A 127 1.51 -7.88 8.06
C ASP A 127 0.21 -8.39 8.70
N GLY A 128 -0.91 -7.71 8.50
CA GLY A 128 -2.26 -8.20 8.80
C GLY A 128 -2.68 -8.12 10.25
N GLN A 129 -2.08 -7.25 11.06
CA GLN A 129 -2.45 -7.06 12.46
C GLN A 129 -3.00 -5.64 12.73
N PRO A 130 -4.22 -5.30 12.23
CA PRO A 130 -4.79 -3.98 12.44
C PRO A 130 -5.25 -3.79 13.89
N ASP A 131 -5.31 -2.53 14.32
CA ASP A 131 -5.80 -2.14 15.66
C ASP A 131 -7.23 -2.64 15.90
N SER A 132 -8.07 -2.70 14.85
CA SER A 132 -9.44 -3.24 14.89
C SER A 132 -9.79 -4.00 13.62
N GLU A 133 -9.75 -5.32 13.67
CA GLU A 133 -10.20 -6.19 12.56
C GLU A 133 -11.67 -5.90 12.19
N ARG A 134 -12.53 -5.69 13.19
CA ARG A 134 -13.96 -5.46 12.99
C ARG A 134 -14.22 -4.17 12.20
N GLU A 135 -13.60 -3.08 12.58
CA GLU A 135 -13.81 -1.79 11.91
C GLU A 135 -13.19 -1.81 10.50
N ALA A 136 -12.01 -2.40 10.33
CA ALA A 136 -11.39 -2.54 9.01
C ALA A 136 -12.28 -3.36 8.04
N LEU A 137 -12.85 -4.49 8.49
CA LEU A 137 -13.77 -5.29 7.68
C LEU A 137 -15.07 -4.54 7.37
N LYS A 138 -15.61 -3.77 8.32
CA LYS A 138 -16.79 -2.93 8.10
C LYS A 138 -16.53 -1.86 7.04
N MET A 139 -15.37 -1.20 7.09
CA MET A 139 -14.98 -0.21 6.09
C MET A 139 -14.80 -0.85 4.71
N ALA A 140 -14.09 -1.99 4.63
CA ALA A 140 -13.89 -2.72 3.37
C ALA A 140 -15.21 -3.16 2.74
N ALA A 141 -16.17 -3.64 3.53
CA ALA A 141 -17.50 -4.03 3.04
C ALA A 141 -18.29 -2.85 2.42
N GLY A 142 -17.97 -1.62 2.77
CA GLY A 142 -18.57 -0.39 2.22
C GLY A 142 -18.02 0.02 0.85
N TYR A 143 -16.92 -0.56 0.37
CA TYR A 143 -16.35 -0.23 -0.95
C TYR A 143 -17.23 -0.74 -2.09
N GLN A 144 -17.18 -0.06 -3.24
CA GLN A 144 -17.79 -0.52 -4.48
C GLN A 144 -16.85 -1.47 -5.22
N ASN A 145 -15.57 -1.12 -5.25
CA ASN A 145 -14.53 -1.89 -5.91
C ASN A 145 -13.92 -2.95 -4.99
N ARG A 146 -13.24 -3.92 -5.60
CA ARG A 146 -12.50 -4.94 -4.86
C ARG A 146 -11.27 -4.36 -4.17
N ILE A 147 -10.93 -4.95 -3.05
CA ILE A 147 -9.70 -4.68 -2.32
C ILE A 147 -8.86 -5.95 -2.35
N ASP A 148 -7.72 -5.90 -3.01
CA ASP A 148 -6.75 -6.98 -3.00
C ASP A 148 -5.80 -6.79 -1.81
N THR A 149 -5.19 -7.86 -1.30
CA THR A 149 -4.27 -7.75 -0.16
C THR A 149 -2.99 -8.51 -0.39
N ILE A 150 -1.90 -8.00 0.16
CA ILE A 150 -0.58 -8.59 0.12
C ILE A 150 -0.05 -8.67 1.55
N PHE A 151 0.10 -9.90 2.02
CA PHE A 151 0.66 -10.16 3.32
C PHE A 151 2.19 -10.12 3.27
N VAL A 152 2.83 -9.36 4.16
CA VAL A 152 4.29 -9.19 4.25
C VAL A 152 4.88 -9.62 5.61
N GLY A 153 4.14 -10.41 6.38
CA GLY A 153 4.56 -10.96 7.66
C GLY A 153 5.28 -12.31 7.56
N PRO A 154 5.69 -12.89 8.69
CA PRO A 154 6.34 -14.20 8.74
C PRO A 154 5.39 -15.32 8.28
N GLU A 155 5.97 -16.40 7.72
CA GLU A 155 5.21 -17.50 7.14
C GLU A 155 4.31 -18.22 8.13
N ASP A 156 4.66 -18.24 9.41
CA ASP A 156 3.91 -18.88 10.49
C ASP A 156 2.82 -17.99 11.10
N ASP A 157 2.73 -16.70 10.74
CA ASP A 157 1.61 -15.84 11.17
C ASP A 157 0.34 -16.14 10.40
N GLN A 158 -0.37 -17.17 10.87
CA GLN A 158 -1.66 -17.56 10.32
C GLN A 158 -2.76 -16.52 10.58
N ARG A 159 -2.65 -15.75 11.67
CA ARG A 159 -3.68 -14.77 12.05
C ARG A 159 -3.68 -13.58 11.08
N GLY A 160 -2.53 -12.98 10.81
CA GLY A 160 -2.41 -11.88 9.88
C GLY A 160 -2.84 -12.26 8.47
N ARG A 161 -2.42 -13.45 8.00
CA ARG A 161 -2.87 -14.00 6.71
C ARG A 161 -4.38 -14.20 6.63
N ALA A 162 -4.98 -14.82 7.64
CA ALA A 162 -6.41 -15.08 7.67
C ALA A 162 -7.22 -13.79 7.68
N PHE A 163 -6.76 -12.78 8.43
CA PHE A 163 -7.41 -11.47 8.43
C PHE A 163 -7.36 -10.82 7.04
N LEU A 164 -6.19 -10.73 6.40
CA LEU A 164 -6.07 -10.12 5.07
C LEU A 164 -6.85 -10.89 4.00
N ALA A 165 -6.87 -12.23 4.07
CA ALA A 165 -7.70 -13.04 3.19
C ALA A 165 -9.20 -12.74 3.37
N LYS A 166 -9.65 -12.55 4.62
CA LYS A 166 -11.03 -12.17 4.95
C LYS A 166 -11.34 -10.75 4.45
N LEU A 167 -10.41 -9.80 4.60
CA LEU A 167 -10.56 -8.44 4.11
C LEU A 167 -10.75 -8.42 2.58
N ALA A 168 -9.89 -9.11 1.85
CA ALA A 168 -9.99 -9.22 0.40
C ALA A 168 -11.31 -9.87 -0.03
N SER A 169 -11.70 -10.98 0.59
CA SER A 169 -12.93 -11.71 0.23
C SER A 169 -14.20 -10.90 0.46
N ALA A 170 -14.19 -9.88 1.34
CA ALA A 170 -15.37 -9.05 1.59
C ALA A 170 -15.91 -8.37 0.32
N LYS A 171 -15.09 -8.17 -0.71
CA LYS A 171 -15.45 -7.54 -2.00
C LYS A 171 -14.94 -8.33 -3.22
N GLY A 172 -14.71 -9.63 -3.06
CA GLY A 172 -14.26 -10.48 -4.16
C GLY A 172 -12.84 -10.21 -4.64
N GLY A 173 -12.02 -9.57 -3.81
CA GLY A 173 -10.59 -9.40 -4.04
C GLY A 173 -9.79 -10.66 -3.74
N GLN A 174 -8.51 -10.62 -4.06
CA GLN A 174 -7.55 -11.71 -3.84
C GLN A 174 -6.57 -11.34 -2.74
N SER A 175 -6.17 -12.36 -1.96
CA SER A 175 -5.09 -12.23 -0.98
C SER A 175 -3.91 -13.07 -1.42
N VAL A 176 -2.71 -12.47 -1.43
CA VAL A 176 -1.46 -13.14 -1.74
C VAL A 176 -0.47 -12.96 -0.61
N THR A 177 0.47 -13.89 -0.45
CA THR A 177 1.51 -13.83 0.58
C THR A 177 2.85 -13.43 -0.03
N ALA A 178 3.69 -12.79 0.73
CA ALA A 178 4.94 -12.18 0.30
C ALA A 178 6.21 -13.04 0.52
N ASP A 179 6.09 -14.29 0.90
CA ASP A 179 7.12 -15.28 0.56
C ASP A 179 7.38 -15.25 -0.98
N ARG A 180 6.49 -14.55 -1.68
CA ARG A 180 6.52 -14.22 -3.10
C ARG A 180 6.54 -12.70 -3.35
N VAL A 181 7.12 -11.88 -2.45
CA VAL A 181 7.28 -10.42 -2.65
C VAL A 181 8.03 -10.12 -3.95
N ALA A 182 9.00 -10.97 -4.34
CA ALA A 182 9.62 -10.93 -5.67
C ALA A 182 8.62 -11.09 -6.85
N GLN A 183 7.35 -11.42 -6.58
CA GLN A 183 6.28 -11.53 -7.56
C GLN A 183 5.19 -10.45 -7.37
N LEU A 184 5.39 -9.49 -6.48
CA LEU A 184 4.40 -8.46 -6.19
C LEU A 184 4.04 -7.69 -7.47
N SER A 185 5.04 -7.22 -8.21
CA SER A 185 4.84 -6.52 -9.47
C SER A 185 4.07 -7.37 -10.48
N THR A 186 4.44 -8.66 -10.62
CA THR A 186 3.75 -9.62 -11.49
C THR A 186 2.33 -9.90 -11.02
N LYS A 187 2.11 -10.01 -9.70
CA LYS A 187 0.78 -10.26 -9.13
C LYS A 187 -0.14 -9.05 -9.26
N VAL A 188 0.36 -7.84 -8.99
CA VAL A 188 -0.43 -6.62 -9.21
C VAL A 188 -0.72 -6.44 -10.70
N GLN A 189 0.23 -6.70 -11.60
CA GLN A 189 -0.04 -6.70 -13.05
C GLN A 189 -1.11 -7.73 -13.44
N TYR A 190 -1.04 -8.94 -12.90
CA TYR A 190 -2.07 -9.96 -13.11
C TYR A 190 -3.43 -9.49 -12.61
N LEU A 191 -3.47 -8.88 -11.42
CA LEU A 191 -4.69 -8.30 -10.86
C LEU A 191 -5.21 -7.11 -11.69
N LEU A 192 -4.31 -6.36 -12.34
CA LEU A 192 -4.68 -5.25 -13.24
C LEU A 192 -5.16 -5.74 -14.62
N ALA A 193 -4.78 -6.93 -15.05
CA ALA A 193 -5.16 -7.51 -16.34
C ALA A 193 -6.48 -8.33 -16.28
N ALA A 194 -6.93 -8.70 -15.08
CA ALA A 194 -8.15 -9.47 -14.83
C ALA A 194 -9.35 -8.56 -14.50
#